data_21f424f69637b0a07c1086d9b776f9f0
#
_entry.id   21f424f69637b0a07c1086d9b776f9f0
#
_cell.length_a   1.000
_cell.length_b   1.000
_cell.length_c   1.000
_cell.angle_alpha   90.00
_cell.angle_beta   90.00
_cell.angle_gamma   90.00
#
_symmetry.space_group_name_H-M   'P 1'
#
loop_
_entity.id
_entity.type
_entity.pdbx_description
1 polymer ?
#
loop_
_entity_poly.entity_id
_entity_poly.type
_entity_poly.pdbx_seq_one_letter_code
_entity_poly.pdbx_strand_id
1 'polypeptide(L)'
;MDHQDKLVLALVQMNSVDEKEDNLRRAETHVREAARGGADLVVLPEFFNQKYIFNERNTEHMKQAEHVTGPSITRMRNIAREAGVHLIATIFEEERAGVHFDTSVVINRDGEIIGKYRKVHPGAMLSMETLYFRHGSKFPIFRIGSWRVGITICYDTFFPEAARSCALNGAELIVVPFAAPQLPCWTEMMRTRALENGVYFAPCNKTGVENGWTLMGGTMIVNPGGDVIAKFDEQREGIISAELSRAAVAQARIKHPFLRCRRPELYGSITAQTEDTFQA
;
A
#
# COMPACT_ATOMS: atom_id res chain seq x y z
N MET A 1 11.20 26.69 -8.11
CA MET A 1 10.67 25.65 -7.18
C MET A 1 11.63 24.49 -7.25
N ASP A 2 12.15 24.11 -6.11
CA ASP A 2 13.24 23.14 -6.02
C ASP A 2 12.72 21.77 -6.47
N HIS A 3 13.45 21.05 -7.33
CA HIS A 3 13.14 19.68 -7.77
C HIS A 3 12.96 18.69 -6.59
N GLN A 4 13.47 19.06 -5.41
CA GLN A 4 13.35 18.27 -4.17
C GLN A 4 11.93 18.24 -3.57
N ASP A 5 11.02 19.14 -3.98
CA ASP A 5 9.68 19.25 -3.42
C ASP A 5 8.61 18.43 -4.19
N LYS A 6 8.97 17.87 -5.32
CA LYS A 6 8.07 17.11 -6.19
C LYS A 6 8.39 15.63 -6.19
N LEU A 7 7.38 14.80 -6.43
CA LEU A 7 7.46 13.35 -6.63
C LEU A 7 6.45 12.93 -7.69
N VAL A 8 6.86 12.26 -8.73
CA VAL A 8 5.95 11.61 -9.66
C VAL A 8 5.66 10.20 -9.15
N LEU A 9 4.44 10.02 -8.65
CA LEU A 9 3.93 8.72 -8.18
C LEU A 9 3.22 8.00 -9.32
N ALA A 10 3.53 6.73 -9.54
CA ALA A 10 2.80 5.83 -10.42
C ALA A 10 2.23 4.65 -9.65
N LEU A 11 0.96 4.34 -9.87
CA LEU A 11 0.26 3.18 -9.31
C LEU A 11 -0.11 2.23 -10.44
N VAL A 12 0.21 0.96 -10.27
CA VAL A 12 -0.06 -0.10 -11.25
C VAL A 12 -1.33 -0.85 -10.86
N GLN A 13 -2.36 -0.77 -11.69
CA GLN A 13 -3.54 -1.64 -11.58
C GLN A 13 -3.34 -2.84 -12.49
N MET A 14 -3.27 -4.05 -11.92
CA MET A 14 -3.09 -5.30 -12.67
C MET A 14 -3.83 -6.46 -12.00
N ASN A 15 -4.13 -7.52 -12.77
CA ASN A 15 -4.55 -8.80 -12.22
C ASN A 15 -3.34 -9.75 -12.10
N SER A 16 -3.55 -10.91 -11.50
CA SER A 16 -2.58 -12.00 -11.55
C SER A 16 -3.18 -13.24 -12.18
N VAL A 17 -2.34 -13.99 -12.89
CA VAL A 17 -2.65 -15.30 -13.48
C VAL A 17 -2.00 -16.41 -12.66
N ASP A 18 -2.26 -17.68 -13.00
CA ASP A 18 -1.72 -18.81 -12.24
C ASP A 18 -0.19 -18.88 -12.29
N GLU A 19 0.38 -18.58 -13.46
CA GLU A 19 1.81 -18.64 -13.67
C GLU A 19 2.51 -17.42 -13.06
N LYS A 20 3.23 -17.64 -11.95
CA LYS A 20 4.00 -16.60 -11.23
C LYS A 20 4.97 -15.86 -12.17
N GLU A 21 5.63 -16.59 -13.08
CA GLU A 21 6.58 -16.00 -14.04
C GLU A 21 5.91 -14.98 -14.96
N ASP A 22 4.67 -15.21 -15.37
CA ASP A 22 3.91 -14.28 -16.19
C ASP A 22 3.54 -13.01 -15.41
N ASN A 23 3.17 -13.15 -14.14
CA ASN A 23 2.89 -12.01 -13.28
C ASN A 23 4.14 -11.14 -13.09
N LEU A 24 5.29 -11.76 -12.88
CA LEU A 24 6.56 -11.04 -12.72
C LEU A 24 6.96 -10.30 -14.01
N ARG A 25 6.84 -10.93 -15.18
CA ARG A 25 7.12 -10.26 -16.47
C ARG A 25 6.19 -9.07 -16.74
N ARG A 26 4.90 -9.20 -16.40
CA ARG A 26 3.92 -8.12 -16.54
C ARG A 26 4.21 -6.98 -15.59
N ALA A 27 4.53 -7.27 -14.33
CA ALA A 27 4.94 -6.27 -13.35
C ALA A 27 6.19 -5.49 -13.83
N GLU A 28 7.21 -6.19 -14.34
CA GLU A 28 8.41 -5.55 -14.92
C GLU A 28 8.05 -4.64 -16.10
N THR A 29 7.13 -5.06 -16.96
CA THR A 29 6.68 -4.26 -18.10
C THR A 29 6.02 -2.97 -17.61
N HIS A 30 5.12 -3.05 -16.63
CA HIS A 30 4.48 -1.88 -16.03
C HIS A 30 5.48 -0.96 -15.33
N VAL A 31 6.49 -1.51 -14.63
CA VAL A 31 7.54 -0.68 -13.99
C VAL A 31 8.34 0.09 -15.04
N ARG A 32 8.73 -0.57 -16.16
CA ARG A 32 9.43 0.11 -17.29
C ARG A 32 8.56 1.20 -17.92
N GLU A 33 7.28 0.92 -18.10
CA GLU A 33 6.32 1.89 -18.67
C GLU A 33 6.15 3.10 -17.74
N ALA A 34 5.95 2.89 -16.44
CA ALA A 34 5.87 3.94 -15.44
C ALA A 34 7.15 4.82 -15.43
N ALA A 35 8.31 4.19 -15.48
CA ALA A 35 9.60 4.89 -15.54
C ALA A 35 9.74 5.77 -16.79
N ARG A 36 9.34 5.25 -17.97
CA ARG A 36 9.30 6.03 -19.21
C ARG A 36 8.34 7.23 -19.12
N GLY A 37 7.27 7.09 -18.33
CA GLY A 37 6.35 8.19 -17.99
C GLY A 37 6.90 9.18 -16.96
N GLY A 38 8.13 9.00 -16.50
CA GLY A 38 8.80 9.91 -15.56
C GLY A 38 8.53 9.61 -14.09
N ALA A 39 8.04 8.43 -13.74
CA ALA A 39 7.79 8.07 -12.36
C ALA A 39 9.07 8.04 -11.50
N ASP A 40 9.00 8.63 -10.32
CA ASP A 40 10.02 8.54 -9.28
C ASP A 40 9.79 7.34 -8.35
N LEU A 41 8.52 7.06 -8.06
CA LEU A 41 8.06 5.96 -7.23
C LEU A 41 6.97 5.18 -7.97
N VAL A 42 7.13 3.87 -8.07
CA VAL A 42 6.14 2.93 -8.60
C VAL A 42 5.61 2.06 -7.46
N VAL A 43 4.29 1.84 -7.43
CA VAL A 43 3.66 0.95 -6.45
C VAL A 43 2.93 -0.16 -7.20
N LEU A 44 3.23 -1.39 -6.86
CA LEU A 44 2.49 -2.58 -7.31
C LEU A 44 1.38 -2.93 -6.32
N PRO A 45 0.28 -3.57 -6.77
CA PRO A 45 -0.79 -3.97 -5.87
C PRO A 45 -0.36 -5.10 -4.92
N GLU A 46 -1.18 -5.38 -3.94
CA GLU A 46 -1.02 -6.47 -2.98
C GLU A 46 -0.96 -7.82 -3.72
N PHE A 47 0.03 -8.67 -3.37
CA PHE A 47 0.27 -9.97 -4.01
C PHE A 47 0.36 -9.89 -5.56
N PHE A 48 1.08 -8.90 -6.08
CA PHE A 48 1.24 -8.67 -7.52
C PHE A 48 1.78 -9.90 -8.29
N ASN A 49 2.53 -10.78 -7.61
CA ASN A 49 3.24 -11.93 -8.16
C ASN A 49 2.41 -13.23 -8.18
N GLN A 50 1.20 -13.20 -7.60
CA GLN A 50 0.31 -14.36 -7.52
C GLN A 50 -1.14 -13.95 -7.43
N LYS A 51 -2.07 -14.87 -7.73
CA LYS A 51 -3.50 -14.67 -7.45
C LYS A 51 -3.76 -14.50 -5.96
N TYR A 52 -4.82 -13.79 -5.61
CA TYR A 52 -5.35 -13.78 -4.24
C TYR A 52 -5.91 -15.17 -3.90
N ILE A 53 -5.33 -15.81 -2.89
CA ILE A 53 -5.59 -17.21 -2.53
C ILE A 53 -6.14 -17.37 -1.11
N PHE A 54 -6.33 -16.26 -0.37
CA PHE A 54 -6.68 -16.28 1.05
C PHE A 54 -8.19 -16.20 1.30
N ASN A 55 -9.01 -16.55 0.31
CA ASN A 55 -10.45 -16.70 0.41
C ASN A 55 -10.88 -18.11 0.84
N GLU A 56 -9.95 -19.06 0.94
CA GLU A 56 -10.17 -20.42 1.42
C GLU A 56 -9.03 -20.89 2.34
N ARG A 57 -9.28 -21.94 3.12
CA ARG A 57 -8.25 -22.58 3.95
C ARG A 57 -7.60 -23.72 3.15
N ASN A 58 -6.37 -23.51 2.70
CA ASN A 58 -5.61 -24.52 1.98
C ASN A 58 -4.12 -24.42 2.36
N THR A 59 -3.58 -25.44 3.04
CA THR A 59 -2.18 -25.45 3.47
C THR A 59 -1.18 -25.51 2.33
N GLU A 60 -1.59 -25.97 1.13
CA GLU A 60 -0.73 -25.95 -0.07
C GLU A 60 -0.37 -24.52 -0.49
N HIS A 61 -1.21 -23.54 -0.16
CA HIS A 61 -0.95 -22.13 -0.42
C HIS A 61 0.32 -21.62 0.27
N MET A 62 0.74 -22.23 1.39
CA MET A 62 1.98 -21.87 2.09
C MET A 62 3.22 -22.06 1.21
N LYS A 63 3.18 -22.96 0.24
CA LYS A 63 4.28 -23.20 -0.72
C LYS A 63 4.52 -22.03 -1.68
N GLN A 64 3.58 -21.08 -1.77
CA GLN A 64 3.70 -19.89 -2.61
C GLN A 64 4.42 -18.74 -1.92
N ALA A 65 4.61 -18.83 -0.59
CA ALA A 65 5.32 -17.83 0.18
C ALA A 65 6.79 -17.77 -0.21
N GLU A 66 7.36 -16.58 -0.15
CA GLU A 66 8.78 -16.33 -0.47
C GLU A 66 9.44 -15.49 0.63
N HIS A 67 10.72 -15.72 0.87
CA HIS A 67 11.50 -14.79 1.67
C HIS A 67 11.64 -13.43 0.95
N VAL A 68 11.86 -12.34 1.69
CA VAL A 68 12.03 -10.98 1.09
C VAL A 68 13.26 -10.86 0.20
N THR A 69 14.16 -11.82 0.19
CA THR A 69 15.28 -11.95 -0.75
C THR A 69 15.02 -13.04 -1.81
N GLY A 70 13.80 -13.55 -1.89
CA GLY A 70 13.38 -14.58 -2.83
C GLY A 70 13.27 -14.10 -4.28
N PRO A 71 12.84 -14.98 -5.19
CA PRO A 71 12.85 -14.71 -6.62
C PRO A 71 12.06 -13.47 -7.01
N SER A 72 10.84 -13.29 -6.49
CA SER A 72 9.98 -12.16 -6.84
C SER A 72 10.62 -10.82 -6.49
N ILE A 73 11.10 -10.66 -5.26
CA ILE A 73 11.72 -9.40 -4.84
C ILE A 73 13.08 -9.20 -5.52
N THR A 74 13.84 -10.27 -5.78
CA THR A 74 15.09 -10.17 -6.56
C THR A 74 14.81 -9.61 -7.96
N ARG A 75 13.76 -10.04 -8.64
CA ARG A 75 13.34 -9.48 -9.93
C ARG A 75 12.95 -8.00 -9.80
N MET A 76 12.17 -7.66 -8.78
CA MET A 76 11.76 -6.26 -8.53
C MET A 76 12.94 -5.35 -8.20
N ARG A 77 13.96 -5.83 -7.51
CA ARG A 77 15.22 -5.10 -7.29
C ARG A 77 15.96 -4.83 -8.59
N ASN A 78 16.03 -5.83 -9.47
CA ASN A 78 16.71 -5.69 -10.75
C ASN A 78 16.02 -4.66 -11.64
N ILE A 79 14.70 -4.74 -11.76
CA ILE A 79 13.94 -3.79 -12.58
C ILE A 79 13.94 -2.39 -11.99
N ALA A 80 13.87 -2.22 -10.65
CA ALA A 80 13.99 -0.92 -10.01
C ALA A 80 15.30 -0.22 -10.35
N ARG A 81 16.42 -0.96 -10.29
CA ARG A 81 17.76 -0.47 -10.69
C ARG A 81 17.84 -0.18 -12.19
N GLU A 82 17.37 -1.08 -13.04
CA GLU A 82 17.37 -0.91 -14.51
C GLU A 82 16.58 0.35 -14.92
N ALA A 83 15.40 0.53 -14.34
CA ALA A 83 14.48 1.63 -14.64
C ALA A 83 14.81 2.93 -13.89
N GLY A 84 15.68 2.90 -12.88
CA GLY A 84 16.06 4.06 -12.07
C GLY A 84 14.94 4.61 -11.21
N VAL A 85 14.01 3.77 -10.74
CA VAL A 85 12.84 4.15 -9.93
C VAL A 85 12.89 3.54 -8.55
N HIS A 86 12.24 4.20 -7.58
CA HIS A 86 11.86 3.55 -6.34
C HIS A 86 10.66 2.63 -6.59
N LEU A 87 10.58 1.50 -5.88
CA LEU A 87 9.53 0.51 -6.09
C LEU A 87 9.00 -0.01 -4.74
N ILE A 88 7.69 -0.13 -4.63
CA ILE A 88 7.02 -0.82 -3.52
C ILE A 88 6.30 -2.04 -4.09
N ALA A 89 6.66 -3.23 -3.57
CA ALA A 89 6.17 -4.52 -4.03
C ALA A 89 5.69 -5.36 -2.82
N THR A 90 4.46 -5.85 -2.87
CA THR A 90 3.82 -6.56 -1.77
C THR A 90 3.69 -8.04 -2.07
N ILE A 91 4.21 -8.88 -1.18
CA ILE A 91 4.28 -10.33 -1.35
C ILE A 91 3.77 -11.11 -0.13
N PHE A 92 3.47 -12.37 -0.34
CA PHE A 92 3.32 -13.39 0.70
C PHE A 92 4.73 -13.76 1.21
N GLU A 93 5.11 -13.17 2.35
CA GLU A 93 6.44 -13.37 2.96
C GLU A 93 6.46 -14.64 3.82
N GLU A 94 7.42 -15.51 3.61
CA GLU A 94 7.90 -16.45 4.61
C GLU A 94 9.18 -15.90 5.27
N GLU A 95 9.10 -15.47 6.53
CA GLU A 95 10.28 -14.99 7.28
C GLU A 95 11.18 -16.14 7.66
N ARG A 96 10.55 -17.23 8.09
CA ARG A 96 11.16 -18.52 8.42
C ARG A 96 10.05 -19.57 8.38
N ALA A 97 10.41 -20.84 8.33
CA ALA A 97 9.47 -21.95 8.22
C ALA A 97 8.27 -21.80 9.17
N GLY A 98 7.07 -21.73 8.59
CA GLY A 98 5.81 -21.62 9.31
C GLY A 98 5.50 -20.23 9.90
N VAL A 99 6.26 -19.18 9.56
CA VAL A 99 6.01 -17.80 10.00
C VAL A 99 5.85 -16.89 8.80
N HIS A 100 4.61 -16.50 8.54
CA HIS A 100 4.22 -15.79 7.33
C HIS A 100 3.65 -14.40 7.63
N PHE A 101 3.82 -13.50 6.68
CA PHE A 101 3.30 -12.13 6.72
C PHE A 101 2.85 -11.69 5.31
N ASP A 102 1.91 -10.77 5.29
CA ASP A 102 1.63 -9.93 4.13
C ASP A 102 2.56 -8.72 4.22
N THR A 103 3.48 -8.58 3.24
CA THR A 103 4.63 -7.69 3.37
C THR A 103 4.87 -6.84 2.13
N SER A 104 4.87 -5.53 2.32
CA SER A 104 5.36 -4.57 1.33
C SER A 104 6.86 -4.33 1.52
N VAL A 105 7.65 -4.59 0.48
CA VAL A 105 9.09 -4.35 0.44
C VAL A 105 9.35 -3.03 -0.29
N VAL A 106 10.17 -2.17 0.28
CA VAL A 106 10.57 -0.89 -0.29
C VAL A 106 11.96 -0.99 -0.88
N ILE A 107 12.06 -0.70 -2.17
CA ILE A 107 13.29 -0.84 -2.98
C ILE A 107 13.66 0.54 -3.50
N ASN A 108 14.94 0.93 -3.36
CA ASN A 108 15.46 2.18 -3.90
C ASN A 108 15.84 2.06 -5.39
N ARG A 109 16.24 3.19 -5.99
CA ARG A 109 16.67 3.27 -7.40
C ARG A 109 17.88 2.42 -7.74
N ASP A 110 18.67 2.07 -6.72
CA ASP A 110 19.88 1.23 -6.87
C ASP A 110 19.54 -0.26 -6.74
N GLY A 111 18.25 -0.60 -6.55
CA GLY A 111 17.78 -1.97 -6.35
C GLY A 111 18.07 -2.51 -4.94
N GLU A 112 18.30 -1.66 -3.95
CA GLU A 112 18.51 -2.05 -2.58
C GLU A 112 17.18 -2.05 -1.81
N ILE A 113 17.00 -3.04 -0.95
CA ILE A 113 15.88 -3.05 0.00
C ILE A 113 16.20 -2.06 1.12
N ILE A 114 15.45 -0.98 1.18
CA ILE A 114 15.61 0.07 2.22
C ILE A 114 14.67 -0.13 3.41
N GLY A 115 13.77 -1.09 3.32
CA GLY A 115 12.90 -1.48 4.42
C GLY A 115 11.70 -2.31 3.97
N LYS A 116 10.88 -2.67 4.95
CA LYS A 116 9.62 -3.40 4.73
C LYS A 116 8.55 -3.00 5.74
N TYR A 117 7.32 -3.10 5.33
CA TYR A 117 6.12 -3.00 6.16
C TYR A 117 5.39 -4.33 6.16
N ARG A 118 5.01 -4.84 7.31
CA ARG A 118 4.16 -6.01 7.48
C ARG A 118 2.76 -5.54 7.92
N LYS A 119 1.75 -6.01 7.23
CA LYS A 119 0.34 -5.68 7.49
C LYS A 119 -0.01 -5.88 8.96
N VAL A 120 -0.51 -4.83 9.58
CA VAL A 120 -0.86 -4.86 11.01
C VAL A 120 -2.20 -5.54 11.23
N HIS A 121 -3.13 -5.35 10.29
CA HIS A 121 -4.47 -5.94 10.35
C HIS A 121 -4.68 -6.92 9.19
N PRO A 122 -4.33 -8.23 9.34
CA PRO A 122 -4.71 -9.25 8.36
C PRO A 122 -6.22 -9.27 8.14
N GLY A 123 -6.63 -9.46 6.89
CA GLY A 123 -8.03 -9.43 6.49
C GLY A 123 -8.86 -10.48 7.22
N ALA A 124 -9.97 -10.04 7.81
CA ALA A 124 -10.93 -10.91 8.52
C ALA A 124 -12.34 -10.83 7.91
N MET A 125 -12.59 -9.85 7.04
CA MET A 125 -13.86 -9.68 6.34
C MET A 125 -13.76 -10.32 4.95
N LEU A 126 -14.54 -11.35 4.69
CA LEU A 126 -14.53 -12.13 3.45
C LEU A 126 -13.17 -12.80 3.14
N SER A 127 -12.24 -12.83 4.07
CA SER A 127 -10.88 -13.32 3.94
C SER A 127 -10.49 -14.19 5.12
N MET A 128 -9.60 -15.13 4.89
CA MET A 128 -9.03 -16.00 5.92
C MET A 128 -7.57 -15.65 6.22
N GLU A 129 -7.12 -14.43 5.90
CA GLU A 129 -5.74 -14.00 6.12
C GLU A 129 -5.27 -14.18 7.57
N THR A 130 -6.15 -14.04 8.54
CA THR A 130 -5.86 -14.28 9.97
C THR A 130 -5.40 -15.72 10.27
N LEU A 131 -5.69 -16.69 9.39
CA LEU A 131 -5.21 -18.07 9.50
C LEU A 131 -3.81 -18.26 8.88
N TYR A 132 -3.42 -17.35 8.00
CA TYR A 132 -2.16 -17.44 7.25
C TYR A 132 -1.08 -16.54 7.84
N PHE A 133 -1.43 -15.31 8.26
CA PHE A 133 -0.48 -14.26 8.58
C PHE A 133 -0.42 -13.93 10.06
N ARG A 134 0.79 -13.69 10.53
CA ARG A 134 1.02 -12.94 11.76
C ARG A 134 0.82 -11.45 11.51
N HIS A 135 0.44 -10.75 12.57
CA HIS A 135 0.31 -9.30 12.57
C HIS A 135 1.68 -8.63 12.48
N GLY A 136 1.77 -7.54 11.70
CA GLY A 136 2.82 -6.56 11.84
C GLY A 136 2.75 -5.86 13.21
N SER A 137 3.81 -5.14 13.57
CA SER A 137 3.93 -4.55 14.90
C SER A 137 4.21 -3.05 14.90
N LYS A 138 4.25 -2.40 13.73
CA LYS A 138 4.63 -0.98 13.61
C LYS A 138 4.19 -0.39 12.28
N PHE A 139 4.09 0.93 12.25
CA PHE A 139 3.87 1.75 11.05
C PHE A 139 5.13 2.58 10.74
N PRO A 140 6.14 1.98 10.09
CA PRO A 140 7.38 2.67 9.74
C PRO A 140 7.15 3.71 8.65
N ILE A 141 8.05 4.71 8.59
CA ILE A 141 8.10 5.69 7.53
C ILE A 141 9.40 5.54 6.76
N PHE A 142 9.30 5.50 5.45
CA PHE A 142 10.43 5.31 4.54
C PHE A 142 10.79 6.62 3.85
N ARG A 143 12.08 6.85 3.63
CA ARG A 143 12.55 7.98 2.82
C ARG A 143 12.66 7.58 1.36
N ILE A 144 11.90 8.27 0.52
CA ILE A 144 11.92 8.14 -0.94
C ILE A 144 12.35 9.50 -1.48
N GLY A 145 13.63 9.65 -1.78
CA GLY A 145 14.21 10.98 -2.00
C GLY A 145 14.03 11.87 -0.77
N SER A 146 13.43 13.04 -0.94
CA SER A 146 13.09 13.95 0.15
C SER A 146 11.76 13.64 0.85
N TRP A 147 10.94 12.74 0.28
CA TRP A 147 9.60 12.41 0.76
C TRP A 147 9.60 11.38 1.89
N ARG A 148 8.64 11.53 2.80
CA ARG A 148 8.35 10.58 3.88
C ARG A 148 7.10 9.80 3.52
N VAL A 149 7.29 8.52 3.21
CA VAL A 149 6.25 7.63 2.70
C VAL A 149 5.87 6.61 3.77
N GLY A 150 4.60 6.58 4.15
CA GLY A 150 3.98 5.54 4.94
C GLY A 150 3.39 4.47 4.03
N ILE A 151 3.26 3.26 4.56
CA ILE A 151 2.58 2.15 3.90
C ILE A 151 1.53 1.61 4.85
N THR A 152 0.34 1.38 4.33
CA THR A 152 -0.68 0.50 4.91
C THR A 152 -1.09 -0.50 3.83
N ILE A 153 -1.59 -1.68 4.19
CA ILE A 153 -1.99 -2.69 3.20
C ILE A 153 -3.48 -2.99 3.39
N CYS A 154 -4.24 -2.84 2.31
CA CYS A 154 -5.61 -3.33 2.15
C CYS A 154 -6.49 -3.09 3.41
N TYR A 155 -6.73 -4.11 4.21
CA TYR A 155 -7.60 -4.10 5.39
C TYR A 155 -7.19 -3.08 6.46
N ASP A 156 -5.91 -2.68 6.54
CA ASP A 156 -5.45 -1.58 7.41
C ASP A 156 -6.24 -0.28 7.19
N THR A 157 -6.77 -0.06 5.99
CA THR A 157 -7.49 1.17 5.63
C THR A 157 -8.80 1.35 6.39
N PHE A 158 -9.41 0.24 6.84
CA PHE A 158 -10.63 0.30 7.64
C PHE A 158 -10.39 0.82 9.06
N PHE A 159 -9.12 0.83 9.51
CA PHE A 159 -8.71 1.31 10.81
C PHE A 159 -8.13 2.73 10.67
N PRO A 160 -8.87 3.78 11.11
CA PRO A 160 -8.38 5.17 11.06
C PRO A 160 -7.03 5.33 11.75
N GLU A 161 -6.77 4.52 12.77
CA GLU A 161 -5.54 4.48 13.58
C GLU A 161 -4.31 4.16 12.72
N ALA A 162 -4.44 3.33 11.68
CA ALA A 162 -3.33 2.96 10.81
C ALA A 162 -2.82 4.17 10.03
N ALA A 163 -3.70 4.84 9.29
CA ALA A 163 -3.35 6.06 8.55
C ALA A 163 -2.91 7.19 9.49
N ARG A 164 -3.58 7.34 10.64
CA ARG A 164 -3.25 8.32 11.67
C ARG A 164 -1.85 8.08 12.23
N SER A 165 -1.49 6.84 12.51
CA SER A 165 -0.15 6.48 13.00
C SER A 165 0.93 6.82 11.97
N CYS A 166 0.73 6.51 10.70
CA CYS A 166 1.64 6.93 9.63
C CYS A 166 1.80 8.46 9.58
N ALA A 167 0.70 9.21 9.65
CA ALA A 167 0.73 10.67 9.60
C ALA A 167 1.46 11.28 10.81
N LEU A 168 1.24 10.74 12.02
CA LEU A 168 1.90 11.16 13.25
C LEU A 168 3.39 10.82 13.24
N ASN A 169 3.79 9.72 12.60
CA ASN A 169 5.18 9.37 12.36
C ASN A 169 5.81 10.21 11.24
N GLY A 170 5.04 11.13 10.65
CA GLY A 170 5.53 12.15 9.73
C GLY A 170 5.31 11.86 8.26
N ALA A 171 4.48 10.88 7.87
CA ALA A 171 4.16 10.61 6.48
C ALA A 171 3.60 11.85 5.76
N GLU A 172 4.01 12.05 4.52
CA GLU A 172 3.50 13.05 3.59
C GLU A 172 2.65 12.37 2.48
N LEU A 173 2.97 11.12 2.20
CA LEU A 173 2.26 10.20 1.32
C LEU A 173 2.04 8.90 2.07
N ILE A 174 0.85 8.32 1.95
CA ILE A 174 0.55 6.94 2.35
C ILE A 174 0.13 6.17 1.11
N VAL A 175 0.87 5.14 0.74
CA VAL A 175 0.51 4.22 -0.34
C VAL A 175 -0.14 2.97 0.23
N VAL A 176 -1.13 2.43 -0.48
CA VAL A 176 -1.91 1.30 0.01
C VAL A 176 -2.07 0.25 -1.08
N PRO A 177 -1.18 -0.76 -1.13
CA PRO A 177 -1.42 -1.95 -1.95
C PRO A 177 -2.70 -2.67 -1.51
N PHE A 178 -3.53 -3.07 -2.49
CA PHE A 178 -4.80 -3.73 -2.29
C PHE A 178 -4.98 -4.94 -3.23
N ALA A 179 -5.74 -5.92 -2.75
CA ALA A 179 -6.34 -7.00 -3.54
C ALA A 179 -7.81 -7.17 -3.08
N ALA A 180 -8.64 -6.16 -3.35
CA ALA A 180 -9.97 -6.07 -2.78
C ALA A 180 -11.08 -6.21 -3.85
N PRO A 181 -12.16 -6.97 -3.52
CA PRO A 181 -13.42 -6.92 -4.26
C PRO A 181 -14.09 -5.57 -4.06
N GLN A 182 -15.29 -5.40 -4.63
CA GLN A 182 -16.05 -4.18 -4.45
C GLN A 182 -16.36 -3.93 -2.98
N LEU A 183 -15.98 -2.73 -2.52
CA LEU A 183 -16.22 -2.26 -1.16
C LEU A 183 -17.16 -1.06 -1.18
N PRO A 184 -18.13 -0.99 -0.26
CA PRO A 184 -18.98 0.19 -0.13
C PRO A 184 -18.14 1.40 0.30
N CYS A 185 -18.55 2.58 -0.13
CA CYS A 185 -17.90 3.85 0.24
C CYS A 185 -16.38 3.89 -0.06
N TRP A 186 -15.94 3.20 -1.13
CA TRP A 186 -14.52 3.11 -1.49
C TRP A 186 -13.87 4.49 -1.63
N THR A 187 -14.42 5.32 -2.50
CA THR A 187 -13.87 6.65 -2.78
C THR A 187 -13.93 7.56 -1.57
N GLU A 188 -15.05 7.54 -0.84
CA GLU A 188 -15.28 8.36 0.36
C GLU A 188 -14.28 8.02 1.46
N MET A 189 -14.00 6.73 1.67
CA MET A 189 -13.04 6.27 2.66
C MET A 189 -11.63 6.78 2.32
N MET A 190 -11.18 6.64 1.07
CA MET A 190 -9.86 7.11 0.66
C MET A 190 -9.71 8.62 0.79
N ARG A 191 -10.74 9.38 0.40
CA ARG A 191 -10.81 10.83 0.57
C ARG A 191 -10.73 11.23 2.04
N THR A 192 -11.45 10.53 2.89
CA THR A 192 -11.43 10.79 4.35
C THR A 192 -10.05 10.54 4.93
N ARG A 193 -9.39 9.40 4.59
CA ARG A 193 -8.03 9.11 5.07
C ARG A 193 -7.02 10.16 4.65
N ALA A 194 -7.13 10.70 3.42
CA ALA A 194 -6.28 11.80 2.97
C ALA A 194 -6.52 13.08 3.76
N LEU A 195 -7.77 13.54 3.81
CA LEU A 195 -8.17 14.81 4.42
C LEU A 195 -7.87 14.87 5.92
N GLU A 196 -8.34 13.87 6.70
CA GLU A 196 -8.19 13.87 8.15
C GLU A 196 -6.75 13.80 8.64
N ASN A 197 -5.82 13.35 7.77
CA ASN A 197 -4.39 13.23 8.06
C ASN A 197 -3.54 14.28 7.35
N GLY A 198 -4.11 15.04 6.42
CA GLY A 198 -3.40 16.04 5.61
C GLY A 198 -2.21 15.41 4.87
N VAL A 199 -2.45 14.28 4.18
CA VAL A 199 -1.46 13.50 3.42
C VAL A 199 -2.01 13.16 2.04
N TYR A 200 -1.14 12.87 1.07
CA TYR A 200 -1.57 12.11 -0.09
C TYR A 200 -1.92 10.69 0.33
N PHE A 201 -3.01 10.15 -0.22
CA PHE A 201 -3.44 8.77 0.04
C PHE A 201 -3.67 8.06 -1.28
N ALA A 202 -2.96 6.93 -1.50
CA ALA A 202 -2.81 6.34 -2.82
C ALA A 202 -3.08 4.83 -2.81
N PRO A 203 -4.37 4.40 -2.85
CA PRO A 203 -4.73 2.99 -2.99
C PRO A 203 -4.38 2.47 -4.39
N CYS A 204 -3.67 1.35 -4.43
CA CYS A 204 -3.21 0.64 -5.63
C CYS A 204 -3.82 -0.76 -5.61
N ASN A 205 -4.92 -0.97 -6.33
CA ASN A 205 -5.70 -2.20 -6.26
C ASN A 205 -5.47 -3.12 -7.46
N LYS A 206 -5.68 -4.41 -7.26
CA LYS A 206 -5.82 -5.39 -8.34
C LYS A 206 -7.16 -5.22 -9.06
N THR A 207 -7.23 -5.78 -10.27
CA THR A 207 -8.45 -5.81 -11.09
C THR A 207 -8.66 -7.22 -11.66
N GLY A 208 -9.86 -7.50 -12.20
CA GLY A 208 -10.18 -8.77 -12.85
C GLY A 208 -10.65 -9.84 -11.87
N VAL A 209 -10.61 -11.12 -12.31
CA VAL A 209 -11.14 -12.25 -11.52
C VAL A 209 -10.00 -13.14 -11.07
N GLU A 210 -9.89 -13.36 -9.75
CA GLU A 210 -8.90 -14.24 -9.15
C GLU A 210 -9.58 -15.17 -8.13
N ASN A 211 -9.47 -16.49 -8.35
CA ASN A 211 -10.05 -17.52 -7.47
C ASN A 211 -11.52 -17.27 -7.07
N GLY A 212 -12.34 -16.88 -8.05
CA GLY A 212 -13.76 -16.62 -7.84
C GLY A 212 -14.09 -15.21 -7.28
N TRP A 213 -13.09 -14.40 -6.97
CA TRP A 213 -13.28 -13.02 -6.57
C TRP A 213 -13.12 -12.07 -7.76
N THR A 214 -14.08 -11.17 -7.91
CA THR A 214 -13.95 -10.03 -8.84
C THR A 214 -13.30 -8.88 -8.08
N LEU A 215 -12.05 -8.60 -8.41
CA LEU A 215 -11.28 -7.50 -7.85
C LEU A 215 -11.66 -6.21 -8.56
N MET A 216 -12.00 -5.18 -7.77
CA MET A 216 -12.75 -4.03 -8.30
C MET A 216 -11.92 -3.04 -9.11
N GLY A 217 -10.59 -3.09 -9.05
CA GLY A 217 -9.78 -2.00 -9.55
C GLY A 217 -9.96 -0.73 -8.70
N GLY A 218 -10.23 0.41 -9.35
CA GLY A 218 -10.50 1.66 -8.64
C GLY A 218 -9.28 2.26 -7.98
N THR A 219 -8.08 1.92 -8.48
CA THR A 219 -6.81 2.56 -8.11
C THR A 219 -6.93 4.07 -8.27
N MET A 220 -6.50 4.83 -7.25
CA MET A 220 -6.61 6.30 -7.29
C MET A 220 -5.49 6.98 -6.50
N ILE A 221 -5.34 8.27 -6.74
CA ILE A 221 -4.46 9.17 -5.96
C ILE A 221 -5.34 10.30 -5.42
N VAL A 222 -5.34 10.47 -4.11
CA VAL A 222 -6.10 11.51 -3.42
C VAL A 222 -5.12 12.53 -2.84
N ASN A 223 -5.39 13.82 -3.04
CA ASN A 223 -4.56 14.89 -2.50
C ASN A 223 -4.83 15.13 -1.01
N PRO A 224 -3.97 15.88 -0.28
CA PRO A 224 -4.16 16.15 1.15
C PRO A 224 -5.44 16.95 1.50
N GLY A 225 -6.10 17.54 0.52
CA GLY A 225 -7.41 18.21 0.66
C GLY A 225 -8.60 17.27 0.51
N GLY A 226 -8.37 15.99 0.17
CA GLY A 226 -9.43 15.00 -0.04
C GLY A 226 -9.97 14.95 -1.47
N ASP A 227 -9.34 15.62 -2.45
CA ASP A 227 -9.74 15.54 -3.85
C ASP A 227 -9.04 14.39 -4.55
N VAL A 228 -9.78 13.64 -5.37
CA VAL A 228 -9.23 12.61 -6.26
C VAL A 228 -8.57 13.31 -7.44
N ILE A 229 -7.25 13.16 -7.59
CA ILE A 229 -6.46 13.82 -8.65
C ILE A 229 -6.12 12.88 -9.81
N ALA A 230 -6.19 11.57 -9.57
CA ALA A 230 -6.09 10.54 -10.61
C ALA A 230 -6.87 9.30 -10.17
N LYS A 231 -7.54 8.62 -11.10
CA LYS A 231 -8.32 7.40 -10.82
C LYS A 231 -8.49 6.55 -12.07
N PHE A 232 -8.51 5.23 -11.90
CA PHE A 232 -9.08 4.32 -12.88
C PHE A 232 -10.60 4.24 -12.68
N ASP A 233 -11.36 4.55 -13.74
CA ASP A 233 -12.82 4.39 -13.76
C ASP A 233 -13.23 3.04 -14.36
N GLU A 234 -12.28 2.30 -14.94
CA GLU A 234 -12.52 1.03 -15.62
C GLU A 234 -11.80 -0.12 -14.90
N GLN A 235 -12.40 -1.32 -14.99
CA GLN A 235 -11.79 -2.57 -14.55
C GLN A 235 -10.81 -3.10 -15.62
N ARG A 236 -9.74 -2.34 -15.88
CA ARG A 236 -8.67 -2.71 -16.82
C ARG A 236 -7.31 -2.56 -16.18
N GLU A 237 -6.33 -3.22 -16.74
CA GLU A 237 -4.95 -3.03 -16.36
C GLU A 237 -4.37 -1.72 -16.90
N GLY A 238 -3.38 -1.22 -16.22
CA GLY A 238 -2.65 -0.04 -16.63
C GLY A 238 -2.02 0.71 -15.47
N ILE A 239 -1.60 1.94 -15.77
CA ILE A 239 -0.88 2.81 -14.84
C ILE A 239 -1.61 4.14 -14.76
N ILE A 240 -1.81 4.65 -13.55
CA ILE A 240 -2.11 6.05 -13.32
C ILE A 240 -0.92 6.72 -12.65
N SER A 241 -0.71 7.99 -12.95
CA SER A 241 0.36 8.76 -12.34
C SER A 241 -0.08 10.19 -12.03
N ALA A 242 0.57 10.79 -11.02
CA ALA A 242 0.42 12.19 -10.71
C ALA A 242 1.71 12.76 -10.13
N GLU A 243 1.98 14.04 -10.43
CA GLU A 243 3.01 14.82 -9.76
C GLU A 243 2.46 15.30 -8.41
N LEU A 244 3.13 14.93 -7.33
CA LEU A 244 2.81 15.31 -5.96
C LEU A 244 3.68 16.49 -5.53
N SER A 245 3.16 17.36 -4.64
CA SER A 245 3.86 18.52 -4.10
C SER A 245 3.84 18.53 -2.58
N ARG A 246 5.00 18.67 -1.94
CA ARG A 246 5.09 18.83 -0.48
C ARG A 246 4.44 20.13 0.00
N ALA A 247 4.43 21.17 -0.84
CA ALA A 247 3.72 22.41 -0.55
C ALA A 247 2.22 22.18 -0.35
N ALA A 248 1.59 21.25 -1.12
CA ALA A 248 0.18 20.92 -0.95
C ALA A 248 -0.08 20.25 0.42
N VAL A 249 0.84 19.40 0.89
CA VAL A 249 0.77 18.81 2.24
C VAL A 249 0.82 19.89 3.30
N ALA A 250 1.77 20.83 3.20
CA ALA A 250 1.93 21.93 4.15
C ALA A 250 0.68 22.83 4.17
N GLN A 251 0.16 23.21 3.00
CA GLN A 251 -1.04 24.01 2.86
C GLN A 251 -2.28 23.33 3.46
N ALA A 252 -2.48 22.04 3.17
CA ALA A 252 -3.60 21.29 3.73
C ALA A 252 -3.55 21.23 5.27
N ARG A 253 -2.37 21.00 5.84
CA ARG A 253 -2.17 20.96 7.31
C ARG A 253 -2.34 22.31 8.00
N ILE A 254 -2.07 23.40 7.27
CA ILE A 254 -2.36 24.78 7.75
C ILE A 254 -3.88 25.04 7.68
N LYS A 255 -4.50 24.75 6.54
CA LYS A 255 -5.94 24.96 6.32
C LYS A 255 -6.80 24.10 7.22
N HIS A 256 -6.40 22.84 7.42
CA HIS A 256 -7.10 21.85 8.23
C HIS A 256 -6.18 21.34 9.36
N PRO A 257 -6.09 22.06 10.49
CA PRO A 257 -5.08 21.81 11.52
C PRO A 257 -5.44 20.61 12.42
N PHE A 258 -6.01 19.54 11.84
CA PHE A 258 -6.50 18.38 12.61
C PHE A 258 -5.41 17.70 13.42
N LEU A 259 -4.19 17.58 12.91
CA LEU A 259 -3.07 16.97 13.63
C LEU A 259 -2.65 17.82 14.86
N ARG A 260 -2.67 19.16 14.73
CA ARG A 260 -2.32 20.09 15.79
C ARG A 260 -3.37 20.16 16.90
N CYS A 261 -4.66 20.04 16.53
CA CYS A 261 -5.79 20.18 17.45
C CYS A 261 -6.16 18.88 18.16
N ARG A 262 -5.36 17.80 18.00
CA ARG A 262 -5.59 16.53 18.71
C ARG A 262 -5.43 16.73 20.22
N ARG A 263 -6.21 15.94 20.96
CA ARG A 263 -6.20 15.87 22.44
C ARG A 263 -5.81 14.46 22.87
N PRO A 264 -4.53 14.02 22.66
CA PRO A 264 -4.10 12.63 22.93
C PRO A 264 -4.41 12.17 24.35
N GLU A 265 -4.37 13.09 25.30
CA GLU A 265 -4.66 12.84 26.71
C GLU A 265 -6.10 12.36 26.99
N LEU A 266 -7.02 12.51 26.00
CA LEU A 266 -8.41 12.07 26.08
C LEU A 266 -8.67 10.78 25.30
N TYR A 267 -7.67 10.23 24.61
CA TYR A 267 -7.86 9.09 23.69
C TYR A 267 -7.45 7.74 24.31
N GLY A 268 -7.40 7.64 25.64
CA GLY A 268 -6.99 6.40 26.31
C GLY A 268 -7.82 5.18 25.90
N SER A 269 -9.12 5.35 25.66
CA SER A 269 -9.99 4.27 25.18
C SER A 269 -9.62 3.68 23.82
N ILE A 270 -8.87 4.43 22.95
CA ILE A 270 -8.42 3.92 21.66
C ILE A 270 -7.29 2.90 21.84
N THR A 271 -6.51 3.03 22.91
CA THR A 271 -5.35 2.17 23.21
C THR A 271 -5.62 1.15 24.32
N ALA A 272 -6.74 1.25 25.02
CA ALA A 272 -7.18 0.29 26.03
C ALA A 272 -7.61 -1.02 25.36
N GLN A 273 -7.37 -2.14 26.03
CA GLN A 273 -7.95 -3.42 25.61
C GLN A 273 -9.46 -3.39 25.83
N THR A 274 -10.20 -4.08 24.96
CA THR A 274 -11.68 -4.05 24.98
C THR A 274 -12.24 -4.52 26.34
N GLU A 275 -11.57 -5.42 27.01
CA GLU A 275 -11.94 -5.94 28.33
C GLU A 275 -11.85 -4.88 29.44
N ASP A 276 -10.97 -3.88 29.27
CA ASP A 276 -10.78 -2.81 30.26
C ASP A 276 -11.83 -1.70 30.14
N THR A 277 -12.61 -1.66 29.06
CA THR A 277 -13.59 -0.58 28.78
C THR A 277 -14.96 -0.81 29.41
N PHE A 278 -15.22 -2.00 29.95
CA PHE A 278 -16.51 -2.37 30.58
C PHE A 278 -16.51 -2.32 32.12
N GLN A 279 -15.52 -1.67 32.73
CA GLN A 279 -15.59 -1.35 34.14
C GLN A 279 -16.52 -0.13 34.34
N ALA A 280 -17.79 -0.40 34.62
CA ALA A 280 -18.79 0.61 34.99
C ALA A 280 -18.63 1.04 36.43
#